data_4061c7e478b5e8cf7124d35d5474d82f
#
_entry.id   4061c7e478b5e8cf7124d35d5474d82f
#
_cell.length_a   1.000
_cell.length_b   1.000
_cell.length_c   1.000
_cell.angle_alpha   90.00
_cell.angle_beta   90.00
_cell.angle_gamma   90.00
#
_symmetry.space_group_name_H-M   'P 1'
#
loop_
_entity.id
_entity.type
_entity.pdbx_description
1 polymer ?
#
loop_
_entity_poly.entity_id
_entity_poly.type
_entity_poly.pdbx_seq_one_letter_code
_entity_poly.pdbx_strand_id
1 'polypeptide(L)'
;MSIEAQFLVSFQLLLASLLCMLVGLERERRHKNAGLRTHMLVGTGACLFTSLSMYAFPGDDSSRVASNIVTGIGFLGAGVIYRSEDRVHDLTTAASIWITAAIGMAVGTGAWFLGIVSTLTVWFILRVLYHIRSRKHQYPQNGNGNGNGNGNGNGHGNGSTID
;
A
#
# COMPACT_ATOMS: atom_id res chain seq x y z
N MET A 1 28.12 -17.31 -10.87
CA MET A 1 27.88 -16.78 -9.50
C MET A 1 28.57 -17.73 -8.52
N SER A 2 29.50 -17.20 -7.69
CA SER A 2 30.22 -18.00 -6.69
C SER A 2 29.30 -18.43 -5.55
N ILE A 3 29.70 -19.45 -4.78
CA ILE A 3 28.91 -19.92 -3.61
C ILE A 3 28.80 -18.81 -2.54
N GLU A 4 29.85 -18.02 -2.36
CA GLU A 4 29.87 -16.88 -1.44
C GLU A 4 28.85 -15.80 -1.85
N ALA A 5 28.74 -15.50 -3.14
CA ALA A 5 27.73 -14.58 -3.64
C ALA A 5 26.30 -15.10 -3.43
N GLN A 6 26.09 -16.42 -3.49
CA GLN A 6 24.77 -17.01 -3.20
C GLN A 6 24.40 -16.86 -1.72
N PHE A 7 25.34 -17.04 -0.79
CA PHE A 7 25.12 -16.79 0.64
C PHE A 7 24.81 -15.31 0.89
N LEU A 8 25.54 -14.40 0.27
CA LEU A 8 25.30 -12.97 0.40
C LEU A 8 23.90 -12.59 -0.09
N VAL A 9 23.50 -13.06 -1.28
CA VAL A 9 22.16 -12.81 -1.83
C VAL A 9 21.07 -13.43 -0.95
N SER A 10 21.29 -14.63 -0.40
CA SER A 10 20.33 -15.24 0.52
C SER A 10 20.12 -14.37 1.77
N PHE A 11 21.20 -13.82 2.33
CA PHE A 11 21.11 -12.87 3.44
C PHE A 11 20.36 -11.58 3.04
N GLN A 12 20.67 -11.02 1.86
CA GLN A 12 19.95 -9.85 1.33
C GLN A 12 18.46 -10.10 1.17
N LEU A 13 18.05 -11.28 0.69
CA LEU A 13 16.64 -11.64 0.55
C LEU A 13 15.93 -11.70 1.90
N LEU A 14 16.55 -12.30 2.92
CA LEU A 14 15.99 -12.32 4.27
C LEU A 14 15.86 -10.92 4.85
N LEU A 15 16.88 -10.09 4.70
CA LEU A 15 16.87 -8.70 5.16
C LEU A 15 15.79 -7.89 4.45
N ALA A 16 15.70 -7.97 3.12
CA ALA A 16 14.67 -7.30 2.34
C ALA A 16 13.27 -7.73 2.78
N SER A 17 13.06 -9.03 2.97
CA SER A 17 11.79 -9.58 3.47
C SER A 17 11.41 -8.99 4.83
N LEU A 18 12.35 -8.93 5.77
CA LEU A 18 12.12 -8.37 7.12
C LEU A 18 11.82 -6.88 7.09
N LEU A 19 12.56 -6.10 6.29
CA LEU A 19 12.31 -4.66 6.16
C LEU A 19 10.93 -4.38 5.53
N CYS A 20 10.59 -5.12 4.47
CA CYS A 20 9.30 -4.98 3.81
C CYS A 20 8.13 -5.50 4.65
N MET A 21 8.39 -6.48 5.54
CA MET A 21 7.43 -6.93 6.54
C MET A 21 6.97 -5.78 7.45
N LEU A 22 7.88 -4.92 7.89
CA LEU A 22 7.54 -3.77 8.76
C LEU A 22 6.55 -2.82 8.07
N VAL A 23 6.76 -2.54 6.78
CA VAL A 23 5.83 -1.73 5.98
C VAL A 23 4.49 -2.47 5.83
N GLY A 24 4.54 -3.74 5.46
CA GLY A 24 3.35 -4.57 5.24
C GLY A 24 2.48 -4.74 6.48
N LEU A 25 3.08 -4.92 7.66
CA LEU A 25 2.37 -5.01 8.95
C LEU A 25 1.57 -3.75 9.25
N GLU A 26 2.14 -2.57 8.99
CA GLU A 26 1.42 -1.31 9.19
C GLU A 26 0.22 -1.19 8.24
N ARG A 27 0.35 -1.70 7.01
CA ARG A 27 -0.74 -1.70 6.01
C ARG A 27 -1.83 -2.70 6.37
N GLU A 28 -1.46 -3.90 6.81
CA GLU A 28 -2.39 -4.95 7.22
C GLU A 28 -3.18 -4.54 8.46
N ARG A 29 -2.53 -3.96 9.47
CA ARG A 29 -3.20 -3.41 10.67
C ARG A 29 -4.24 -2.35 10.34
N ARG A 30 -4.12 -1.69 9.18
CA ARG A 30 -5.05 -0.66 8.70
C ARG A 30 -6.06 -1.19 7.69
N HIS A 31 -6.16 -2.51 7.55
CA HIS A 31 -7.09 -3.17 6.61
C HIS A 31 -6.96 -2.62 5.18
N LYS A 32 -5.73 -2.41 4.70
CA LYS A 32 -5.47 -1.98 3.33
C LYS A 32 -5.42 -3.16 2.38
N ASN A 33 -5.82 -2.96 1.11
CA ASN A 33 -5.92 -4.02 0.10
C ASN A 33 -4.58 -4.72 -0.15
N ALA A 34 -3.43 -4.04 -0.04
CA ALA A 34 -2.11 -4.65 -0.04
C ALA A 34 -1.55 -4.67 1.40
N GLY A 35 -1.46 -5.84 1.98
CA GLY A 35 -0.99 -6.10 3.34
C GLY A 35 0.41 -6.70 3.39
N LEU A 36 0.67 -7.49 4.44
CA LEU A 36 1.94 -8.09 4.78
C LEU A 36 2.54 -8.90 3.61
N ARG A 37 1.78 -9.86 3.10
CA ARG A 37 2.25 -10.78 2.05
C ARG A 37 2.68 -10.05 0.79
N THR A 38 1.87 -9.08 0.35
CA THR A 38 2.14 -8.31 -0.87
C THR A 38 3.44 -7.53 -0.75
N HIS A 39 3.65 -6.81 0.37
CA HIS A 39 4.88 -6.02 0.56
C HIS A 39 6.11 -6.91 0.68
N MET A 40 6.05 -8.02 1.42
CA MET A 40 7.16 -8.97 1.50
C MET A 40 7.54 -9.54 0.13
N LEU A 41 6.56 -10.01 -0.64
CA LEU A 41 6.80 -10.57 -1.98
C LEU A 41 7.39 -9.55 -2.95
N VAL A 42 6.84 -8.35 -2.97
CA VAL A 42 7.33 -7.25 -3.84
C VAL A 42 8.78 -6.88 -3.51
N GLY A 43 9.08 -6.66 -2.22
CA GLY A 43 10.43 -6.27 -1.81
C GLY A 43 11.46 -7.38 -2.01
N THR A 44 11.10 -8.63 -1.67
CA THR A 44 11.99 -9.79 -1.88
C THR A 44 12.22 -10.03 -3.38
N GLY A 45 11.18 -9.93 -4.22
CA GLY A 45 11.30 -10.07 -5.67
C GLY A 45 12.19 -8.98 -6.27
N ALA A 46 11.99 -7.71 -5.89
CA ALA A 46 12.83 -6.61 -6.35
C ALA A 46 14.30 -6.77 -5.92
N CYS A 47 14.56 -7.24 -4.68
CA CYS A 47 15.88 -7.57 -4.19
C CYS A 47 16.52 -8.69 -5.04
N LEU A 48 15.80 -9.77 -5.29
CA LEU A 48 16.30 -10.92 -6.07
C LEU A 48 16.66 -10.50 -7.50
N PHE A 49 15.77 -9.80 -8.20
CA PHE A 49 16.05 -9.34 -9.58
C PHE A 49 17.25 -8.42 -9.62
N THR A 50 17.39 -7.51 -8.67
CA THR A 50 18.53 -6.59 -8.58
C THR A 50 19.83 -7.36 -8.33
N SER A 51 19.85 -8.28 -7.36
CA SER A 51 21.02 -9.09 -7.04
C SER A 51 21.42 -10.00 -8.23
N LEU A 52 20.45 -10.64 -8.88
CA LEU A 52 20.74 -11.46 -10.08
C LEU A 52 21.33 -10.61 -11.21
N SER A 53 20.82 -9.39 -11.43
CA SER A 53 21.37 -8.49 -12.44
C SER A 53 22.84 -8.15 -12.18
N MET A 54 23.21 -7.96 -10.92
CA MET A 54 24.58 -7.59 -10.55
C MET A 54 25.55 -8.77 -10.52
N TYR A 55 25.12 -9.94 -10.06
CA TYR A 55 26.01 -11.07 -9.80
C TYR A 55 25.94 -12.17 -10.82
N ALA A 56 24.83 -12.34 -11.53
CA ALA A 56 24.66 -13.42 -12.52
C ALA A 56 24.96 -12.99 -13.95
N PHE A 57 24.84 -11.70 -14.27
CA PHE A 57 25.02 -11.14 -15.62
C PHE A 57 26.09 -10.06 -15.63
N PRO A 58 27.38 -10.40 -15.36
CA PRO A 58 28.46 -9.43 -15.38
C PRO A 58 28.68 -8.91 -16.79
N GLY A 59 28.71 -7.59 -16.95
CA GLY A 59 28.90 -6.93 -18.25
C GLY A 59 27.65 -6.40 -18.90
N ASP A 60 26.48 -6.80 -18.45
CA ASP A 60 25.20 -6.22 -18.86
C ASP A 60 24.86 -4.96 -18.05
N ASP A 61 24.07 -4.08 -18.68
CA ASP A 61 23.60 -2.86 -18.05
C ASP A 61 22.58 -3.17 -16.94
N SER A 62 23.04 -3.19 -15.69
CA SER A 62 22.18 -3.43 -14.51
C SER A 62 21.08 -2.38 -14.37
N SER A 63 21.23 -1.20 -14.98
CA SER A 63 20.19 -0.15 -14.97
C SER A 63 18.94 -0.56 -15.74
N ARG A 64 19.06 -1.42 -16.74
CA ARG A 64 17.91 -1.95 -17.49
C ARG A 64 16.99 -2.79 -16.63
N VAL A 65 17.55 -3.65 -15.77
CA VAL A 65 16.74 -4.45 -14.84
C VAL A 65 16.09 -3.55 -13.81
N ALA A 66 16.79 -2.58 -13.27
CA ALA A 66 16.24 -1.58 -12.36
C ALA A 66 15.05 -0.83 -12.98
N SER A 67 15.20 -0.35 -14.23
CA SER A 67 14.14 0.31 -14.98
C SER A 67 12.91 -0.58 -15.17
N ASN A 68 13.12 -1.86 -15.51
CA ASN A 68 12.04 -2.83 -15.70
C ASN A 68 11.32 -3.16 -14.38
N ILE A 69 12.03 -3.23 -13.25
CA ILE A 69 11.41 -3.38 -11.92
C ILE A 69 10.49 -2.20 -11.66
N VAL A 70 10.96 -0.97 -11.83
CA VAL A 70 10.19 0.26 -11.58
C VAL A 70 8.93 0.28 -12.45
N THR A 71 9.06 -0.07 -13.73
CA THR A 71 7.93 -0.13 -14.68
C THR A 71 6.94 -1.22 -14.27
N GLY A 72 7.42 -2.43 -13.97
CA GLY A 72 6.57 -3.57 -13.58
C GLY A 72 5.79 -3.31 -12.29
N ILE A 73 6.41 -2.67 -11.30
CA ILE A 73 5.73 -2.27 -10.06
C ILE A 73 4.69 -1.18 -10.32
N GLY A 74 4.93 -0.30 -11.30
CA GLY A 74 3.92 0.66 -11.76
C GLY A 74 2.63 -0.02 -12.22
N PHE A 75 2.71 -1.14 -12.92
CA PHE A 75 1.56 -1.95 -13.30
C PHE A 75 0.81 -2.53 -12.09
N LEU A 76 1.51 -3.11 -11.12
CA LEU A 76 0.90 -3.61 -9.88
C LEU A 76 0.26 -2.47 -9.08
N GLY A 77 0.94 -1.32 -8.99
CA GLY A 77 0.41 -0.13 -8.33
C GLY A 77 -0.88 0.38 -8.98
N ALA A 78 -0.92 0.42 -10.31
CA ALA A 78 -2.12 0.80 -11.05
C ALA A 78 -3.27 -0.19 -10.81
N GLY A 79 -2.97 -1.49 -10.71
CA GLY A 79 -3.95 -2.53 -10.46
C GLY A 79 -4.67 -2.46 -9.12
N VAL A 80 -4.10 -1.78 -8.11
CA VAL A 80 -4.77 -1.60 -6.81
C VAL A 80 -5.54 -0.28 -6.70
N ILE A 81 -5.36 0.65 -7.65
CA ILE A 81 -6.10 1.91 -7.68
C ILE A 81 -7.44 1.68 -8.36
N TYR A 82 -8.52 2.02 -7.68
CA TYR A 82 -9.85 1.96 -8.28
C TYR A 82 -10.63 3.25 -8.05
N ARG A 83 -11.53 3.56 -8.96
CA ARG A 83 -12.42 4.72 -8.89
C ARG A 83 -13.83 4.24 -8.57
N SER A 84 -14.45 4.88 -7.58
CA SER A 84 -15.86 4.71 -7.26
C SER A 84 -16.52 6.08 -7.24
N GLU A 85 -17.53 6.28 -8.08
CA GLU A 85 -18.20 7.56 -8.24
C GLU A 85 -17.20 8.73 -8.43
N ASP A 86 -17.13 9.65 -7.47
CA ASP A 86 -16.24 10.81 -7.52
C ASP A 86 -14.93 10.68 -6.76
N ARG A 87 -14.61 9.47 -6.24
CA ARG A 87 -13.42 9.27 -5.41
C ARG A 87 -12.46 8.23 -5.99
N VAL A 88 -11.18 8.55 -5.92
CA VAL A 88 -10.09 7.62 -6.24
C VAL A 88 -9.61 6.99 -4.93
N HIS A 89 -9.56 5.67 -4.90
CA HIS A 89 -9.19 4.87 -3.74
C HIS A 89 -7.80 4.26 -3.90
N ASP A 90 -7.17 3.95 -2.77
CA ASP A 90 -5.92 3.19 -2.65
C ASP A 90 -4.66 3.78 -3.30
N LEU A 91 -4.63 5.10 -3.57
CA LEU A 91 -3.41 5.79 -4.02
C LEU A 91 -2.23 5.57 -3.06
N THR A 92 -2.48 5.66 -1.74
CA THR A 92 -1.43 5.42 -0.73
C THR A 92 -0.98 3.96 -0.72
N THR A 93 -1.88 3.02 -1.03
CA THR A 93 -1.54 1.60 -1.15
C THR A 93 -0.63 1.36 -2.34
N ALA A 94 -0.95 1.91 -3.50
CA ALA A 94 -0.11 1.85 -4.69
C ALA A 94 1.29 2.46 -4.43
N ALA A 95 1.34 3.64 -3.81
CA ALA A 95 2.60 4.29 -3.44
C ALA A 95 3.43 3.44 -2.45
N SER A 96 2.78 2.77 -1.48
CA SER A 96 3.49 1.89 -0.54
C SER A 96 4.07 0.64 -1.21
N ILE A 97 3.41 0.07 -2.20
CA ILE A 97 3.95 -1.04 -3.01
C ILE A 97 5.17 -0.58 -3.80
N TRP A 98 5.07 0.59 -4.43
CA TRP A 98 6.15 1.16 -5.23
C TRP A 98 7.43 1.41 -4.42
N ILE A 99 7.32 2.05 -3.25
CA ILE A 99 8.48 2.31 -2.38
C ILE A 99 9.04 1.02 -1.77
N THR A 100 8.22 0.00 -1.53
CA THR A 100 8.67 -1.31 -1.04
C THR A 100 9.60 -2.00 -2.05
N ALA A 101 9.31 -1.89 -3.35
CA ALA A 101 10.22 -2.37 -4.38
C ALA A 101 11.56 -1.63 -4.34
N ALA A 102 11.55 -0.30 -4.16
CA ALA A 102 12.78 0.48 -4.01
C ALA A 102 13.62 0.07 -2.80
N ILE A 103 12.97 -0.26 -1.66
CA ILE A 103 13.66 -0.82 -0.48
C ILE A 103 14.33 -2.16 -0.84
N GLY A 104 13.62 -3.04 -1.52
CA GLY A 104 14.17 -4.32 -2.00
C GLY A 104 15.36 -4.13 -2.93
N MET A 105 15.27 -3.21 -3.89
CA MET A 105 16.38 -2.86 -4.78
C MET A 105 17.59 -2.32 -4.01
N ALA A 106 17.41 -1.44 -3.05
CA ALA A 106 18.49 -0.91 -2.23
C ALA A 106 19.23 -2.02 -1.46
N VAL A 107 18.49 -2.97 -0.89
CA VAL A 107 19.11 -4.15 -0.23
C VAL A 107 19.82 -5.02 -1.24
N GLY A 108 19.24 -5.27 -2.41
CA GLY A 108 19.82 -6.09 -3.49
C GLY A 108 21.12 -5.53 -4.07
N THR A 109 21.30 -4.20 -4.07
CA THR A 109 22.56 -3.54 -4.45
C THR A 109 23.61 -3.55 -3.34
N GLY A 110 23.29 -4.05 -2.14
CA GLY A 110 24.17 -3.99 -0.97
C GLY A 110 24.07 -2.68 -0.18
N ALA A 111 23.21 -1.76 -0.55
CA ALA A 111 22.98 -0.50 0.16
C ALA A 111 22.05 -0.70 1.38
N TRP A 112 22.43 -1.56 2.32
CA TRP A 112 21.60 -2.01 3.43
C TRP A 112 21.20 -0.87 4.36
N PHE A 113 22.13 0.06 4.61
CA PHE A 113 21.84 1.24 5.43
C PHE A 113 20.72 2.10 4.81
N LEU A 114 20.79 2.31 3.48
CA LEU A 114 19.75 3.03 2.75
C LEU A 114 18.41 2.31 2.81
N GLY A 115 18.40 0.98 2.70
CA GLY A 115 17.19 0.16 2.87
C GLY A 115 16.55 0.32 4.24
N ILE A 116 17.35 0.31 5.31
CA ILE A 116 16.89 0.50 6.69
C ILE A 116 16.31 1.91 6.88
N VAL A 117 17.04 2.94 6.48
CA VAL A 117 16.60 4.35 6.60
C VAL A 117 15.31 4.58 5.82
N SER A 118 15.22 4.05 4.58
CA SER A 118 14.01 4.16 3.77
C SER A 118 12.82 3.47 4.43
N THR A 119 13.02 2.27 4.99
CA THR A 119 11.96 1.55 5.70
C THR A 119 11.44 2.33 6.91
N LEU A 120 12.34 2.88 7.73
CA LEU A 120 11.97 3.68 8.90
C LEU A 120 11.23 4.96 8.48
N THR A 121 11.70 5.63 7.44
CA THR A 121 11.05 6.83 6.88
C THR A 121 9.63 6.51 6.38
N VAL A 122 9.47 5.45 5.60
CA VAL A 122 8.16 5.01 5.08
C VAL A 122 7.23 4.63 6.22
N TRP A 123 7.72 3.85 7.18
CA TRP A 123 6.94 3.46 8.36
C TRP A 123 6.48 4.70 9.16
N PHE A 124 7.37 5.67 9.36
CA PHE A 124 7.04 6.93 10.03
C PHE A 124 5.95 7.70 9.27
N ILE A 125 6.10 7.87 7.95
CA ILE A 125 5.11 8.54 7.09
C ILE A 125 3.75 7.86 7.20
N LEU A 126 3.71 6.54 7.06
CA LEU A 126 2.46 5.78 7.09
C LEU A 126 1.78 5.82 8.45
N ARG A 127 2.54 5.87 9.55
CA ARG A 127 2.03 5.84 10.91
C ARG A 127 1.62 7.23 11.42
N VAL A 128 2.49 8.21 11.28
CA VAL A 128 2.31 9.54 11.89
C VAL A 128 1.31 10.39 11.12
N LEU A 129 1.43 10.46 9.80
CA LEU A 129 0.52 11.26 8.97
C LEU A 129 -0.93 10.76 9.04
N TYR A 130 -1.13 9.49 9.23
CA TYR A 130 -2.47 8.95 9.46
C TYR A 130 -3.09 9.47 10.78
N HIS A 131 -2.30 9.54 11.84
CA HIS A 131 -2.79 10.00 13.15
C HIS A 131 -3.22 11.46 13.14
N ILE A 132 -2.50 12.29 12.37
CA ILE A 132 -2.80 13.71 12.21
C ILE A 132 -4.10 13.92 11.44
N ARG A 133 -4.35 13.11 10.41
CA ARG A 133 -5.56 13.21 9.56
C ARG A 133 -6.82 12.71 10.27
N SER A 134 -6.71 11.70 11.13
CA SER A 134 -7.83 11.13 11.88
C SER A 134 -8.41 12.14 12.90
N ARG A 135 -7.61 13.08 13.40
CA ARG A 135 -8.08 14.12 14.34
C ARG A 135 -8.86 15.25 13.69
N LYS A 136 -8.76 15.45 12.35
CA LYS A 136 -9.44 16.56 11.65
C LYS A 136 -10.85 16.25 11.14
N HIS A 137 -11.32 15.01 11.21
CA HIS A 137 -12.65 14.61 10.72
C HIS A 137 -13.65 14.26 11.81
N GLN A 138 -13.52 14.81 13.02
CA GLN A 138 -14.65 14.94 13.93
C GLN A 138 -15.42 16.22 13.57
N TYR A 139 -16.25 16.14 12.54
CA TYR A 139 -17.35 17.09 12.38
C TYR A 139 -18.31 16.89 13.57
N PRO A 140 -18.63 17.94 14.34
CA PRO A 140 -19.71 17.82 15.34
C PRO A 140 -21.01 17.58 14.55
N GLN A 141 -21.59 16.43 14.77
CA GLN A 141 -23.00 16.24 14.47
C GLN A 141 -23.76 17.12 15.44
N ASN A 142 -23.96 18.38 15.06
CA ASN A 142 -24.84 19.27 15.78
C ASN A 142 -26.24 18.83 15.47
N GLY A 143 -26.84 18.37 16.53
CA GLY A 143 -28.18 17.84 16.63
C GLY A 143 -29.25 18.87 16.38
N ASN A 144 -30.40 18.35 16.58
CA ASN A 144 -31.67 18.99 16.85
C ASN A 144 -32.47 19.42 15.63
N GLY A 145 -33.35 18.53 15.28
CA GLY A 145 -34.63 18.81 14.67
C GLY A 145 -35.74 18.07 15.39
N ASN A 146 -35.95 18.46 16.65
CA ASN A 146 -37.17 18.07 17.37
C ASN A 146 -38.35 18.83 16.73
N GLY A 147 -39.05 18.17 15.82
CA GLY A 147 -40.27 18.63 15.19
C GLY A 147 -41.43 17.76 15.61
N ASN A 148 -41.92 18.02 16.82
CA ASN A 148 -43.20 17.52 17.32
C ASN A 148 -44.33 18.14 16.48
N GLY A 149 -44.92 17.34 15.61
CA GLY A 149 -46.10 17.70 14.80
C GLY A 149 -47.22 16.71 15.03
N ASN A 150 -47.89 16.90 16.16
CA ASN A 150 -49.16 16.26 16.46
C ASN A 150 -50.22 16.85 15.50
N GLY A 151 -50.76 16.04 14.59
CA GLY A 151 -51.83 16.39 13.66
C GLY A 151 -52.84 15.28 13.56
N ASN A 152 -53.73 15.30 14.53
CA ASN A 152 -54.98 14.53 14.55
C ASN A 152 -55.91 15.04 13.43
N GLY A 153 -56.42 14.15 12.57
CA GLY A 153 -57.35 14.49 11.50
C GLY A 153 -58.13 13.28 11.03
N ASN A 154 -59.20 13.00 11.73
CA ASN A 154 -60.30 12.14 11.30
C ASN A 154 -60.91 12.64 9.98
N GLY A 155 -61.23 11.73 9.07
CA GLY A 155 -62.00 12.03 7.86
C GLY A 155 -62.50 10.78 7.16
N HIS A 156 -63.70 10.43 7.45
CA HIS A 156 -64.60 9.48 6.77
C HIS A 156 -64.77 9.76 5.27
N GLY A 157 -65.08 8.69 4.50
CA GLY A 157 -65.74 8.77 3.19
C GLY A 157 -65.28 7.63 2.26
N ASN A 158 -65.84 6.50 2.27
CA ASN A 158 -67.00 5.90 1.62
C ASN A 158 -67.07 6.15 0.09
N GLY A 159 -67.16 5.06 -0.66
CA GLY A 159 -67.81 5.09 -1.97
C GLY A 159 -67.13 4.37 -3.11
N SER A 160 -67.47 3.10 -3.31
CA SER A 160 -68.09 2.50 -4.52
C SER A 160 -67.33 2.57 -5.84
N THR A 161 -66.92 1.39 -6.34
CA THR A 161 -67.52 0.57 -7.42
C THR A 161 -67.38 1.04 -8.87
N ILE A 162 -67.01 0.06 -9.70
CA ILE A 162 -67.34 -0.18 -11.16
C ILE A 162 -66.45 0.66 -12.13
N ASP A 163 -65.70 0.10 -13.07
CA ASP A 163 -65.84 -0.94 -14.12
C ASP A 163 -64.45 -1.46 -14.54
#